data_bd142b587694052f0b10b729190ed2a5
#
_entry.id   bd142b587694052f0b10b729190ed2a5
#
_cell.length_a   1.000
_cell.length_b   1.000
_cell.length_c   1.000
_cell.angle_alpha   90.00
_cell.angle_beta   90.00
_cell.angle_gamma   90.00
#
_symmetry.space_group_name_H-M   'P 1'
#
loop_
_entity.id
_entity.type
_entity.pdbx_description
1 polymer ?
#
loop_
_entity_poly.entity_id
_entity_poly.type
_entity_poly.pdbx_seq_one_letter_code
_entity_poly.pdbx_strand_id
1 'polypeptide(L)'
;ARRAGSAPQAHREQRTRFVEAHRAAALYYAGQLAESPEAVPGRRFLDERGFDRDAADRFGVGYAPRAGDVLRKHLRQQGFTDEELVSSGLVAQGRGAPYDRFRGRLVWPIHDLLGDVVGFGARRLYDDDRIEAKYLNTPETVIYKKSHVLYGVEMAKKEIARRSQAVVVEGYTDVMACHLAGVGTAVATCGTSFGED
;
A
#
# COMPACT_ATOMS: atom_id res chain seq x y z
N ALA A 1 -7.00 -29.44 25.65
CA ALA A 1 -7.91 -29.49 24.50
C ALA A 1 -8.02 -28.07 23.90
N ARG A 2 -7.32 -27.78 22.79
CA ARG A 2 -7.49 -26.55 22.02
C ARG A 2 -8.86 -26.66 21.33
N ARG A 3 -9.80 -25.77 21.69
CA ARG A 3 -11.05 -25.62 20.94
C ARG A 3 -10.67 -25.14 19.52
N ALA A 4 -10.95 -25.96 18.52
CA ALA A 4 -10.92 -25.53 17.13
C ALA A 4 -11.97 -24.42 16.99
N GLY A 5 -11.54 -23.17 16.79
CA GLY A 5 -12.42 -22.07 16.43
C GLY A 5 -13.19 -22.42 15.17
N SER A 6 -14.43 -22.01 15.07
CA SER A 6 -15.22 -22.23 13.84
C SER A 6 -14.52 -21.56 12.64
N ALA A 7 -14.54 -22.16 11.47
CA ALA A 7 -13.88 -21.64 10.26
C ALA A 7 -14.14 -20.13 9.99
N PRO A 8 -15.37 -19.58 10.23
CA PRO A 8 -15.64 -18.16 10.13
C PRO A 8 -14.90 -17.28 11.15
N GLN A 9 -14.60 -17.81 12.33
CA GLN A 9 -13.85 -17.06 13.37
C GLN A 9 -12.37 -17.00 13.02
N ALA A 10 -11.76 -18.12 12.61
CA ALA A 10 -10.36 -18.17 12.18
C ALA A 10 -10.11 -17.23 10.98
N HIS A 11 -11.05 -17.15 10.04
CA HIS A 11 -10.96 -16.25 8.90
C HIS A 11 -11.04 -14.77 9.31
N ARG A 12 -11.88 -14.41 10.29
CA ARG A 12 -11.97 -13.05 10.84
C ARG A 12 -10.69 -12.67 11.58
N GLU A 13 -10.15 -13.57 12.40
CA GLU A 13 -8.89 -13.36 13.11
C GLU A 13 -7.73 -13.14 12.14
N GLN A 14 -7.63 -13.96 11.09
CA GLN A 14 -6.64 -13.80 10.03
C GLN A 14 -6.76 -12.44 9.32
N ARG A 15 -7.99 -12.03 8.93
CA ARG A 15 -8.23 -10.71 8.32
C ARG A 15 -7.73 -9.59 9.24
N THR A 16 -8.08 -9.61 10.51
CA THR A 16 -7.65 -8.61 11.50
C THR A 16 -6.13 -8.54 11.58
N ARG A 17 -5.46 -9.68 11.69
CA ARG A 17 -4.00 -9.74 11.74
C ARG A 17 -3.34 -9.15 10.48
N PHE A 18 -3.91 -9.40 9.30
CA PHE A 18 -3.36 -8.85 8.06
C PHE A 18 -3.56 -7.34 7.97
N VAL A 19 -4.71 -6.81 8.37
CA VAL A 19 -4.96 -5.36 8.45
C VAL A 19 -4.00 -4.69 9.43
N GLU A 20 -3.79 -5.28 10.62
CA GLU A 20 -2.82 -4.77 11.59
C GLU A 20 -1.40 -4.75 11.04
N ALA A 21 -0.97 -5.80 10.33
CA ALA A 21 0.34 -5.87 9.70
C ALA A 21 0.52 -4.79 8.60
N HIS A 22 -0.52 -4.57 7.78
CA HIS A 22 -0.49 -3.53 6.75
C HIS A 22 -0.47 -2.12 7.35
N ARG A 23 -1.22 -1.88 8.42
CA ARG A 23 -1.18 -0.61 9.16
C ARG A 23 0.23 -0.34 9.73
N ALA A 24 0.83 -1.32 10.35
CA ALA A 24 2.20 -1.22 10.88
C ALA A 24 3.21 -0.99 9.76
N ALA A 25 3.07 -1.66 8.63
CA ALA A 25 3.91 -1.47 7.45
C ALA A 25 3.76 -0.05 6.86
N ALA A 26 2.54 0.49 6.79
CA ALA A 26 2.28 1.86 6.32
C ALA A 26 2.99 2.90 7.18
N LEU A 27 2.90 2.79 8.51
CA LEU A 27 3.59 3.67 9.45
C LEU A 27 5.12 3.55 9.31
N TYR A 28 5.63 2.34 9.16
CA TYR A 28 7.06 2.11 8.94
C TYR A 28 7.56 2.78 7.65
N TYR A 29 6.87 2.58 6.54
CA TYR A 29 7.25 3.16 5.25
C TYR A 29 7.15 4.70 5.25
N ALA A 30 6.12 5.27 5.87
CA ALA A 30 5.98 6.73 6.02
C ALA A 30 7.14 7.31 6.83
N GLY A 31 7.53 6.69 7.94
CA GLY A 31 8.70 7.07 8.73
C GLY A 31 10.00 6.97 7.92
N GLN A 32 10.17 5.93 7.10
CA GLN A 32 11.32 5.79 6.22
C GLN A 32 11.38 6.91 5.16
N LEU A 33 10.26 7.32 4.58
CA LEU A 33 10.23 8.44 3.65
C LEU A 33 10.64 9.75 4.33
N ALA A 34 10.13 10.00 5.53
CA ALA A 34 10.40 11.23 6.27
C ALA A 34 11.86 11.36 6.74
N GLU A 35 12.43 10.29 7.26
CA GLU A 35 13.66 10.33 8.06
C GLU A 35 14.87 9.68 7.42
N SER A 36 14.69 8.66 6.56
CA SER A 36 15.81 7.90 6.01
C SER A 36 16.60 8.70 4.97
N PRO A 37 17.94 8.77 5.09
CA PRO A 37 18.80 9.32 4.04
C PRO A 37 18.65 8.56 2.71
N GLU A 38 18.37 7.27 2.75
CA GLU A 38 18.16 6.44 1.57
C GLU A 38 16.90 6.87 0.78
N ALA A 39 15.94 7.55 1.41
CA ALA A 39 14.71 8.01 0.77
C ALA A 39 14.83 9.33 -0.03
N VAL A 40 16.02 9.92 -0.13
CA VAL A 40 16.25 11.17 -0.89
C VAL A 40 15.71 11.09 -2.32
N PRO A 41 15.94 10.01 -3.12
CA PRO A 41 15.36 9.91 -4.46
C PRO A 41 13.82 9.89 -4.47
N GLY A 42 13.21 9.30 -3.44
CA GLY A 42 11.77 9.29 -3.27
C GLY A 42 11.21 10.69 -2.98
N ARG A 43 11.82 11.44 -2.06
CA ARG A 43 11.43 12.83 -1.77
C ARG A 43 11.60 13.72 -2.99
N ARG A 44 12.73 13.62 -3.69
CA ARG A 44 12.96 14.35 -4.95
C ARG A 44 11.88 14.06 -6.00
N PHE A 45 11.51 12.80 -6.17
CA PHE A 45 10.43 12.41 -7.09
C PHE A 45 9.11 13.11 -6.78
N LEU A 46 8.77 13.25 -5.49
CA LEU A 46 7.56 13.95 -5.03
C LEU A 46 7.68 15.46 -5.25
N ASP A 47 8.81 16.06 -4.85
CA ASP A 47 9.08 17.50 -5.01
C ASP A 47 8.99 17.95 -6.47
N GLU A 48 9.60 17.19 -7.40
CA GLU A 48 9.55 17.46 -8.85
C GLU A 48 8.13 17.47 -9.43
N ARG A 49 7.16 16.90 -8.69
CA ARG A 49 5.72 16.86 -9.03
C ARG A 49 4.87 17.81 -8.21
N GLY A 50 5.51 18.64 -7.40
CA GLY A 50 4.83 19.62 -6.55
C GLY A 50 4.18 19.00 -5.31
N PHE A 51 4.58 17.81 -4.91
CA PHE A 51 4.11 17.18 -3.68
C PHE A 51 5.12 17.41 -2.56
N ASP A 52 4.79 18.31 -1.66
CA ASP A 52 5.56 18.59 -0.45
C ASP A 52 5.36 17.50 0.62
N ARG A 53 5.96 17.72 1.78
CA ARG A 53 5.85 16.80 2.92
C ARG A 53 4.39 16.65 3.39
N ASP A 54 3.64 17.73 3.46
CA ASP A 54 2.25 17.69 3.93
C ASP A 54 1.37 16.88 2.95
N ALA A 55 1.63 16.98 1.65
CA ALA A 55 1.00 16.15 0.64
C ALA A 55 1.37 14.67 0.84
N ALA A 56 2.65 14.35 1.04
CA ALA A 56 3.09 12.98 1.28
C ALA A 56 2.44 12.40 2.55
N ASP A 57 2.40 13.15 3.64
CA ASP A 57 1.79 12.74 4.90
C ASP A 57 0.26 12.54 4.75
N ARG A 58 -0.42 13.44 4.05
CA ARG A 58 -1.87 13.35 3.79
C ARG A 58 -2.27 12.08 3.06
N PHE A 59 -1.47 11.64 2.09
CA PHE A 59 -1.73 10.42 1.31
C PHE A 59 -1.01 9.18 1.85
N GLY A 60 -0.29 9.31 2.96
CA GLY A 60 0.43 8.22 3.61
C GLY A 60 1.56 7.65 2.75
N VAL A 61 2.14 8.46 1.85
CA VAL A 61 3.23 8.01 0.97
C VAL A 61 4.42 7.61 1.81
N GLY A 62 5.04 6.50 1.45
CA GLY A 62 6.18 5.95 2.17
C GLY A 62 7.33 5.55 1.25
N TYR A 63 8.41 5.11 1.85
CA TYR A 63 9.57 4.57 1.16
C TYR A 63 9.90 3.17 1.68
N ALA A 64 10.02 2.22 0.78
CA ALA A 64 10.47 0.88 1.07
C ALA A 64 12.01 0.83 0.90
N PRO A 65 12.78 0.58 2.00
CA PRO A 65 14.24 0.52 1.93
C PRO A 65 14.74 -0.54 0.96
N ARG A 66 15.98 -0.36 0.47
CA ARG A 66 16.61 -1.28 -0.50
C ARG A 66 17.00 -2.62 0.12
N ALA A 67 17.32 -2.65 1.41
CA ALA A 67 17.65 -3.87 2.12
C ALA A 67 16.47 -4.85 2.13
N GLY A 68 16.78 -6.13 1.98
CA GLY A 68 15.78 -7.14 1.60
C GLY A 68 14.90 -7.68 2.71
N ASP A 69 15.07 -7.26 3.98
CA ASP A 69 14.37 -7.89 5.11
C ASP A 69 14.10 -6.93 6.29
N VAL A 70 14.21 -5.63 6.06
CA VAL A 70 14.09 -4.64 7.15
C VAL A 70 12.65 -4.47 7.63
N LEU A 71 11.67 -4.42 6.71
CA LEU A 71 10.26 -4.42 7.09
C LEU A 71 9.90 -5.74 7.80
N ARG A 72 10.30 -6.87 7.23
CA ARG A 72 10.06 -8.18 7.83
C ARG A 72 10.59 -8.23 9.27
N LYS A 73 11.83 -7.81 9.52
CA LYS A 73 12.43 -7.77 10.86
C LYS A 73 11.64 -6.84 11.80
N HIS A 74 11.26 -5.66 11.32
CA HIS A 74 10.47 -4.70 12.09
C HIS A 74 9.11 -5.29 12.52
N LEU A 75 8.38 -5.89 11.59
CA LEU A 75 7.07 -6.50 11.88
C LEU A 75 7.19 -7.76 12.75
N ARG A 76 8.26 -8.55 12.57
CA ARG A 76 8.58 -9.68 13.47
C ARG A 76 8.76 -9.24 14.93
N GLN A 77 9.41 -8.12 15.18
CA GLN A 77 9.58 -7.55 16.52
C GLN A 77 8.24 -7.13 17.14
N GLN A 78 7.24 -6.83 16.31
CA GLN A 78 5.86 -6.51 16.74
C GLN A 78 4.97 -7.77 16.90
N GLY A 79 5.53 -8.97 16.76
CA GLY A 79 4.83 -10.23 17.00
C GLY A 79 4.09 -10.80 15.80
N PHE A 80 4.38 -10.34 14.58
CA PHE A 80 3.86 -10.99 13.35
C PHE A 80 4.76 -12.16 12.97
N THR A 81 4.17 -13.27 12.52
CA THR A 81 4.91 -14.43 12.02
C THR A 81 5.29 -14.28 10.56
N ASP A 82 6.32 -15.00 10.10
CA ASP A 82 6.67 -15.01 8.68
C ASP A 82 5.53 -15.54 7.81
N GLU A 83 4.78 -16.51 8.30
CA GLU A 83 3.61 -17.07 7.61
C GLU A 83 2.52 -16.02 7.40
N GLU A 84 2.20 -15.22 8.44
CA GLU A 84 1.26 -14.09 8.33
C GLU A 84 1.76 -13.06 7.32
N LEU A 85 3.05 -12.69 7.38
CA LEU A 85 3.63 -11.67 6.48
C LEU A 85 3.69 -12.11 5.02
N VAL A 86 3.98 -13.39 4.76
CA VAL A 86 3.95 -13.95 3.40
C VAL A 86 2.51 -14.03 2.89
N SER A 87 1.59 -14.56 3.69
CA SER A 87 0.17 -14.71 3.31
C SER A 87 -0.54 -13.37 3.12
N SER A 88 -0.11 -12.33 3.85
CA SER A 88 -0.62 -10.96 3.68
C SER A 88 -0.04 -10.21 2.47
N GLY A 89 0.99 -10.77 1.81
CA GLY A 89 1.63 -10.17 0.64
C GLY A 89 2.66 -9.06 0.94
N LEU A 90 2.96 -8.78 2.21
CA LEU A 90 4.01 -7.81 2.60
C LEU A 90 5.41 -8.36 2.37
N VAL A 91 5.56 -9.66 2.49
CA VAL A 91 6.81 -10.41 2.34
C VAL A 91 6.63 -11.46 1.25
N ALA A 92 7.66 -11.71 0.48
CA ALA A 92 7.67 -12.74 -0.55
C ALA A 92 8.50 -13.94 -0.09
N GLN A 93 8.06 -15.15 -0.46
CA GLN A 93 8.80 -16.39 -0.24
C GLN A 93 9.64 -16.71 -1.47
N GLY A 94 10.96 -16.78 -1.30
CA GLY A 94 11.89 -17.24 -2.33
C GLY A 94 12.39 -18.67 -2.04
N ARG A 95 13.48 -19.05 -2.71
CA ARG A 95 14.17 -20.34 -2.45
C ARG A 95 14.90 -20.38 -1.10
N GLY A 96 15.14 -19.22 -0.48
CA GLY A 96 15.79 -19.04 0.81
C GLY A 96 14.85 -18.45 1.85
N ALA A 97 15.40 -17.59 2.73
CA ALA A 97 14.59 -16.87 3.71
C ALA A 97 13.58 -15.92 3.03
N PRO A 98 12.42 -15.69 3.65
CA PRO A 98 11.46 -14.69 3.17
C PRO A 98 12.09 -13.30 3.14
N TYR A 99 11.66 -12.47 2.18
CA TYR A 99 12.20 -11.13 1.94
C TYR A 99 11.10 -10.10 1.70
N ASP A 100 11.41 -8.83 1.94
CA ASP A 100 10.48 -7.72 1.74
C ASP A 100 10.05 -7.64 0.27
N ARG A 101 8.75 -7.56 0.04
CA ARG A 101 8.19 -7.51 -1.32
C ARG A 101 8.61 -6.26 -2.07
N PHE A 102 8.55 -5.11 -1.41
CA PHE A 102 8.93 -3.81 -1.97
C PHE A 102 10.30 -3.41 -1.46
N ARG A 103 11.17 -2.97 -2.38
CA ARG A 103 12.55 -2.58 -2.07
C ARG A 103 12.99 -1.45 -2.97
N GLY A 104 13.53 -0.36 -2.39
CA GLY A 104 13.97 0.81 -3.15
C GLY A 104 12.84 1.49 -3.93
N ARG A 105 11.63 1.53 -3.37
CA ARG A 105 10.46 2.06 -4.06
C ARG A 105 9.69 3.06 -3.20
N LEU A 106 9.08 4.06 -3.84
CA LEU A 106 7.99 4.79 -3.21
C LEU A 106 6.77 3.90 -3.10
N VAL A 107 6.05 3.97 -1.99
CA VAL A 107 4.86 3.17 -1.74
C VAL A 107 3.67 4.05 -1.36
N TRP A 108 2.50 3.70 -1.88
CA TRP A 108 1.21 4.30 -1.54
C TRP A 108 0.35 3.25 -0.86
N PRO A 109 -0.16 3.50 0.36
CA PRO A 109 -1.10 2.61 1.00
C PRO A 109 -2.43 2.62 0.24
N ILE A 110 -2.97 1.45 -0.01
CA ILE A 110 -4.29 1.27 -0.62
C ILE A 110 -5.27 0.93 0.48
N HIS A 111 -6.33 1.74 0.61
CA HIS A 111 -7.35 1.59 1.63
C HIS A 111 -8.63 1.00 1.05
N ASP A 112 -9.30 0.18 1.83
CA ASP A 112 -10.67 -0.23 1.52
C ASP A 112 -11.69 0.88 1.89
N LEU A 113 -12.98 0.63 1.64
CA LEU A 113 -14.04 1.59 1.97
C LEU A 113 -14.16 1.91 3.47
N LEU A 114 -13.64 1.06 4.35
CA LEU A 114 -13.65 1.29 5.80
C LEU A 114 -12.47 2.14 6.25
N GLY A 115 -11.45 2.30 5.39
CA GLY A 115 -10.21 3.00 5.68
C GLY A 115 -9.10 2.10 6.21
N ASP A 116 -9.28 0.79 6.16
CA ASP A 116 -8.22 -0.16 6.48
C ASP A 116 -7.19 -0.22 5.35
N VAL A 117 -5.90 -0.22 5.69
CA VAL A 117 -4.84 -0.46 4.70
C VAL A 117 -4.87 -1.94 4.33
N VAL A 118 -5.14 -2.23 3.06
CA VAL A 118 -5.29 -3.60 2.55
C VAL A 118 -4.19 -4.01 1.56
N GLY A 119 -3.40 -3.06 1.10
CA GLY A 119 -2.30 -3.28 0.17
C GLY A 119 -1.48 -2.03 -0.07
N PHE A 120 -0.54 -2.12 -0.99
CA PHE A 120 0.32 -1.03 -1.42
C PHE A 120 0.51 -1.06 -2.93
N GLY A 121 0.58 0.14 -3.54
CA GLY A 121 1.20 0.34 -4.82
C GLY A 121 2.62 0.85 -4.63
N ALA A 122 3.57 0.40 -5.44
CA ALA A 122 4.98 0.72 -5.29
C ALA A 122 5.62 1.13 -6.62
N ARG A 123 6.22 2.32 -6.67
CA ARG A 123 6.87 2.86 -7.86
C ARG A 123 8.38 2.68 -7.79
N ARG A 124 8.96 2.17 -8.88
CA ARG A 124 10.40 2.06 -9.07
C ARG A 124 11.08 3.43 -9.04
N LEU A 125 12.19 3.54 -8.32
CA LEU A 125 13.03 4.74 -8.21
C LEU A 125 14.43 4.55 -8.81
N TYR A 126 14.92 3.32 -8.90
CA TYR A 126 16.28 3.00 -9.29
C TYR A 126 16.31 2.16 -10.57
N ASP A 127 17.30 2.43 -11.43
CA ASP A 127 17.47 1.70 -12.70
C ASP A 127 17.99 0.27 -12.48
N ASP A 128 18.68 0.02 -11.36
CA ASP A 128 19.18 -1.30 -10.96
C ASP A 128 18.16 -2.16 -10.21
N ASP A 129 16.89 -1.73 -10.13
CA ASP A 129 15.82 -2.57 -9.61
C ASP A 129 15.64 -3.81 -10.49
N ARG A 130 15.75 -4.99 -9.89
CA ARG A 130 15.61 -6.29 -10.58
C ARG A 130 14.25 -6.51 -11.22
N ILE A 131 13.23 -5.76 -10.78
CA ILE A 131 11.87 -5.82 -11.32
C ILE A 131 11.68 -4.59 -12.20
N GLU A 132 11.69 -4.79 -13.51
CA GLU A 132 11.61 -3.73 -14.51
C GLU A 132 10.27 -2.95 -14.47
N ALA A 133 9.21 -3.59 -13.96
CA ALA A 133 7.91 -2.95 -13.87
C ALA A 133 7.97 -1.63 -13.10
N LYS A 134 7.52 -0.55 -13.76
CA LYS A 134 7.46 0.80 -13.20
C LYS A 134 6.64 0.83 -11.90
N TYR A 135 5.54 0.10 -11.87
CA TYR A 135 4.67 -0.08 -10.70
C TYR A 135 4.51 -1.54 -10.34
N LEU A 136 4.54 -1.82 -9.05
CA LEU A 136 4.17 -3.09 -8.44
C LEU A 136 3.06 -2.85 -7.45
N ASN A 137 2.08 -3.76 -7.40
CA ASN A 137 1.06 -3.77 -6.36
C ASN A 137 1.20 -5.00 -5.47
N THR A 138 0.59 -4.93 -4.28
CA THR A 138 0.36 -6.10 -3.45
C THR A 138 -0.32 -7.19 -4.29
N PRO A 139 0.06 -8.47 -4.16
CA PRO A 139 -0.64 -9.57 -4.82
C PRO A 139 -2.04 -9.74 -4.23
N GLU A 140 -2.90 -10.48 -4.93
CA GLU A 140 -4.21 -10.88 -4.40
C GLU A 140 -4.06 -11.61 -3.07
N THR A 141 -4.84 -11.19 -2.08
CA THR A 141 -4.88 -11.78 -0.73
C THR A 141 -6.32 -11.88 -0.24
N VAL A 142 -6.53 -12.38 0.97
CA VAL A 142 -7.87 -12.41 1.58
C VAL A 142 -8.41 -11.01 1.92
N ILE A 143 -7.54 -10.00 2.00
CA ILE A 143 -7.93 -8.61 2.29
C ILE A 143 -7.81 -7.68 1.08
N TYR A 144 -7.17 -8.09 0.00
CA TYR A 144 -6.90 -7.27 -1.17
C TYR A 144 -7.30 -8.00 -2.47
N LYS A 145 -8.24 -7.43 -3.17
CA LYS A 145 -8.70 -7.84 -4.50
C LYS A 145 -8.61 -6.65 -5.44
N LYS A 146 -7.76 -6.72 -6.46
CA LYS A 146 -7.50 -5.60 -7.39
C LYS A 146 -8.76 -5.09 -8.07
N SER A 147 -9.68 -5.99 -8.43
CA SER A 147 -10.96 -5.64 -9.06
C SER A 147 -11.97 -5.00 -8.10
N HIS A 148 -11.76 -5.09 -6.78
CA HIS A 148 -12.71 -4.62 -5.77
C HIS A 148 -12.23 -3.36 -5.03
N VAL A 149 -11.06 -2.83 -5.36
CA VAL A 149 -10.47 -1.69 -4.65
C VAL A 149 -10.06 -0.60 -5.64
N LEU A 150 -10.48 0.63 -5.34
CA LEU A 150 -10.03 1.83 -6.02
C LEU A 150 -9.14 2.64 -5.08
N TYR A 151 -7.97 3.04 -5.56
CA TYR A 151 -7.11 3.93 -4.80
C TYR A 151 -7.78 5.30 -4.58
N GLY A 152 -7.75 5.78 -3.36
CA GLY A 152 -8.35 7.06 -2.97
C GLY A 152 -9.85 7.00 -2.67
N VAL A 153 -10.49 5.84 -2.76
CA VAL A 153 -11.95 5.72 -2.57
C VAL A 153 -12.40 6.09 -1.16
N GLU A 154 -11.61 5.77 -0.15
CA GLU A 154 -11.93 6.11 1.24
C GLU A 154 -11.99 7.62 1.48
N MET A 155 -11.14 8.40 0.81
CA MET A 155 -11.14 9.86 0.83
C MET A 155 -12.27 10.44 -0.04
N ALA A 156 -12.51 9.85 -1.20
CA ALA A 156 -13.44 10.35 -2.21
C ALA A 156 -14.91 10.01 -1.94
N LYS A 157 -15.21 8.93 -1.21
CA LYS A 157 -16.57 8.35 -1.09
C LYS A 157 -17.66 9.34 -0.69
N LYS A 158 -17.37 10.27 0.24
CA LYS A 158 -18.35 11.28 0.69
C LYS A 158 -18.66 12.29 -0.41
N GLU A 159 -17.63 12.78 -1.11
CA GLU A 159 -17.80 13.72 -2.23
C GLU A 159 -18.47 13.04 -3.43
N ILE A 160 -18.10 11.79 -3.74
CA ILE A 160 -18.75 11.00 -4.78
C ILE A 160 -20.25 10.87 -4.48
N ALA A 161 -20.61 10.49 -3.26
CA ALA A 161 -22.02 10.37 -2.86
C ALA A 161 -22.74 11.71 -2.94
N ARG A 162 -22.12 12.82 -2.50
CA ARG A 162 -22.70 14.16 -2.53
C ARG A 162 -22.93 14.67 -3.94
N ARG A 163 -21.98 14.42 -4.86
CA ARG A 163 -22.03 14.93 -6.24
C ARG A 163 -22.63 13.92 -7.23
N SER A 164 -22.86 12.68 -6.83
CA SER A 164 -23.22 11.58 -7.72
C SER A 164 -22.28 11.46 -8.92
N GLN A 165 -20.97 11.71 -8.70
CA GLN A 165 -19.94 11.73 -9.74
C GLN A 165 -18.62 11.22 -9.17
N ALA A 166 -17.94 10.34 -9.91
CA ALA A 166 -16.56 9.96 -9.68
C ALA A 166 -15.68 10.38 -10.85
N VAL A 167 -14.47 10.86 -10.56
CA VAL A 167 -13.44 11.13 -11.55
C VAL A 167 -12.42 10.00 -11.48
N VAL A 168 -12.26 9.28 -12.57
CA VAL A 168 -11.32 8.15 -12.64
C VAL A 168 -10.07 8.61 -13.37
N VAL A 169 -8.93 8.46 -12.71
CA VAL A 169 -7.61 8.82 -13.24
C VAL A 169 -6.70 7.59 -13.29
N GLU A 170 -5.54 7.73 -13.91
CA GLU A 170 -4.70 6.59 -14.27
C GLU A 170 -3.89 6.03 -13.08
N GLY A 171 -3.39 6.90 -12.20
CA GLY A 171 -2.44 6.48 -11.17
C GLY A 171 -2.51 7.24 -9.85
N TYR A 172 -1.66 6.81 -8.91
CA TYR A 172 -1.59 7.34 -7.54
C TYR A 172 -1.30 8.84 -7.49
N THR A 173 -0.32 9.31 -8.25
CA THR A 173 0.05 10.73 -8.32
C THR A 173 -1.03 11.60 -8.94
N ASP A 174 -1.82 11.06 -9.87
CA ASP A 174 -2.95 11.78 -10.47
C ASP A 174 -4.08 11.99 -9.46
N VAL A 175 -4.37 10.97 -8.64
CA VAL A 175 -5.32 11.10 -7.52
C VAL A 175 -4.85 12.15 -6.55
N MET A 176 -3.56 12.14 -6.16
CA MET A 176 -2.98 13.15 -5.28
C MET A 176 -3.17 14.56 -5.85
N ALA A 177 -2.77 14.77 -7.12
CA ALA A 177 -2.89 16.07 -7.79
C ALA A 177 -4.35 16.55 -7.85
N CYS A 178 -5.29 15.68 -8.20
CA CYS A 178 -6.72 16.01 -8.24
C CYS A 178 -7.25 16.43 -6.87
N HIS A 179 -6.98 15.67 -5.82
CA HIS A 179 -7.43 16.00 -4.48
C HIS A 179 -6.83 17.30 -3.94
N LEU A 180 -5.54 17.57 -4.21
CA LEU A 180 -4.88 18.81 -3.84
C LEU A 180 -5.43 20.01 -4.62
N ALA A 181 -5.87 19.80 -5.85
CA ALA A 181 -6.55 20.82 -6.68
C ALA A 181 -8.06 20.97 -6.36
N GLY A 182 -8.58 20.29 -5.34
CA GLY A 182 -9.99 20.38 -4.93
C GLY A 182 -10.94 19.42 -5.66
N VAL A 183 -10.44 18.51 -6.50
CA VAL A 183 -11.24 17.45 -7.15
C VAL A 183 -11.29 16.23 -6.24
N GLY A 184 -12.07 16.32 -5.16
CA GLY A 184 -12.17 15.32 -4.11
C GLY A 184 -12.93 14.04 -4.49
N THR A 185 -13.38 13.91 -5.74
CA THR A 185 -14.05 12.72 -6.29
C THR A 185 -13.10 11.81 -7.08
N ALA A 186 -11.80 12.15 -7.14
CA ALA A 186 -10.82 11.42 -7.93
C ALA A 186 -10.43 10.10 -7.28
N VAL A 187 -10.42 9.04 -8.07
CA VAL A 187 -9.99 7.67 -7.73
C VAL A 187 -9.20 7.06 -8.87
N ALA A 188 -8.42 6.01 -8.61
CA ALA A 188 -7.71 5.27 -9.65
C ALA A 188 -7.85 3.76 -9.46
N THR A 189 -7.75 3.01 -10.57
CA THR A 189 -7.67 1.54 -10.51
C THR A 189 -6.29 1.10 -10.02
N CYS A 190 -6.23 -0.05 -9.35
CA CYS A 190 -4.97 -0.62 -8.84
C CYS A 190 -4.30 -1.55 -9.86
N GLY A 191 -4.18 -1.12 -11.13
CA GLY A 191 -3.48 -1.88 -12.18
C GLY A 191 -4.34 -2.91 -12.91
N THR A 192 -5.67 -2.75 -12.86
CA THR A 192 -6.63 -3.43 -13.74
C THR A 192 -7.34 -2.41 -14.61
N SER A 193 -7.66 -2.76 -15.86
CA SER A 193 -8.63 -2.00 -16.64
C SER A 193 -9.99 -2.01 -15.92
N PHE A 194 -10.77 -0.96 -16.06
CA PHE A 194 -12.19 -0.99 -15.66
C PHE A 194 -12.87 -2.16 -16.35
N GLY A 195 -13.28 -3.16 -15.56
CA GLY A 195 -14.09 -4.28 -16.02
C GLY A 195 -15.53 -4.12 -15.59
N GLU A 196 -16.44 -4.73 -16.32
CA GLU A 196 -17.87 -4.82 -16.00
C GLU A 196 -18.17 -5.97 -15.02
N ASP A 197 -17.45 -6.08 -13.88
CA ASP A 197 -17.77 -7.07 -12.85
C ASP A 197 -18.31 -6.39 -11.58
#